data_66413bc2cd5bf8ddcbc6642353675439
#
_entry.id   66413bc2cd5bf8ddcbc6642353675439
#
_cell.length_a   1.000
_cell.length_b   1.000
_cell.length_c   1.000
_cell.angle_alpha   90.00
_cell.angle_beta   90.00
_cell.angle_gamma   90.00
#
_symmetry.space_group_name_H-M   'P 1'
#
loop_
_entity.id
_entity.type
_entity.pdbx_description
1 polymer ?
#
loop_
_entity_poly.entity_id
_entity_poly.type
_entity_poly.pdbx_seq_one_letter_code
_entity_poly.pdbx_strand_id
1 'polypeptide(L)'
;MRLQFLNELTLNTLFMEKKRVYTFGNGKAEGKADMRELLGGKGANLAEMNLIGVPVPPGFTITTEVCTEYYDLGKDKVVELLREDVEKAIANIENLMNSK
;
A
#
# COMPACT_ATOMS: atom_id res chain seq x y z
N MET A 1 32.71 -0.57 -11.02
CA MET A 1 32.38 -1.98 -10.80
C MET A 1 31.60 -2.17 -9.52
N ARG A 2 32.29 -1.92 -8.39
CA ARG A 2 31.61 -2.07 -7.11
C ARG A 2 30.41 -1.15 -6.96
N LEU A 3 30.52 0.10 -7.42
CA LEU A 3 29.42 1.04 -7.34
C LEU A 3 28.23 0.57 -8.16
N GLN A 4 28.48 0.01 -9.34
CA GLN A 4 27.41 -0.48 -10.19
C GLN A 4 26.69 -1.64 -9.53
N PHE A 5 27.42 -2.56 -8.92
CA PHE A 5 26.84 -3.68 -8.21
C PHE A 5 25.98 -3.21 -7.04
N LEU A 6 26.51 -2.25 -6.26
CA LEU A 6 25.75 -1.69 -5.16
C LEU A 6 24.49 -0.99 -5.61
N ASN A 7 24.56 -0.31 -6.76
CA ASN A 7 23.38 0.36 -7.32
C ASN A 7 22.29 -0.65 -7.68
N GLU A 8 22.67 -1.77 -8.27
CA GLU A 8 21.68 -2.80 -8.59
C GLU A 8 21.02 -3.36 -7.35
N LEU A 9 21.81 -3.65 -6.32
CA LEU A 9 21.26 -4.14 -5.05
C LEU A 9 20.37 -3.10 -4.41
N THR A 10 20.80 -1.84 -4.43
CA THR A 10 20.02 -0.76 -3.83
C THR A 10 18.69 -0.59 -4.56
N LEU A 11 18.71 -0.62 -5.89
CA LEU A 11 17.48 -0.49 -6.67
C LEU A 11 16.52 -1.64 -6.40
N ASN A 12 17.04 -2.86 -6.33
CA ASN A 12 16.21 -4.01 -6.02
C ASN A 12 15.60 -3.89 -4.63
N THR A 13 16.40 -3.48 -3.65
CA THR A 13 15.92 -3.32 -2.29
C THR A 13 14.83 -2.26 -2.22
N LEU A 14 15.07 -1.10 -2.83
CA LEU A 14 14.10 -0.02 -2.86
C LEU A 14 12.81 -0.46 -3.55
N PHE A 15 12.94 -1.20 -4.66
CA PHE A 15 11.79 -1.68 -5.40
C PHE A 15 10.96 -2.65 -4.57
N MET A 16 11.61 -3.58 -3.88
CA MET A 16 10.93 -4.57 -3.04
C MET A 16 10.32 -3.96 -1.79
N GLU A 17 10.96 -2.92 -1.24
CA GLU A 17 10.49 -2.28 -0.03
C GLU A 17 9.52 -1.14 -0.27
N LYS A 18 9.26 -0.82 -1.54
CA LYS A 18 8.33 0.24 -1.88
C LYS A 18 6.96 -0.06 -1.31
N LYS A 19 6.38 0.93 -0.64
CA LYS A 19 5.08 0.74 -0.02
C LYS A 19 3.98 0.83 -1.07
N ARG A 20 3.30 -0.27 -1.30
CA ARG A 20 2.25 -0.37 -2.33
C ARG A 20 0.85 -0.49 -1.74
N VAL A 21 0.76 -0.81 -0.46
CA VAL A 21 -0.52 -1.05 0.21
C VAL A 21 -0.58 -0.16 1.45
N TYR A 22 -1.64 0.62 1.55
CA TYR A 22 -1.86 1.53 2.68
C TYR A 22 -3.13 1.13 3.40
N THR A 23 -3.01 0.72 4.65
CA THR A 23 -4.15 0.26 5.45
C THR A 23 -4.81 1.40 6.19
N PHE A 24 -6.07 1.20 6.56
CA PHE A 24 -6.81 2.12 7.43
C PHE A 24 -7.83 1.33 8.24
N GLY A 25 -8.21 1.87 9.39
CA GLY A 25 -9.19 1.22 10.25
C GLY A 25 -8.98 1.63 11.70
N ASN A 26 -10.04 1.56 12.45
CA ASN A 26 -10.03 1.80 13.90
C ASN A 26 -9.42 3.17 14.26
N GLY A 27 -9.75 4.19 13.48
CA GLY A 27 -9.27 5.56 13.71
C GLY A 27 -7.83 5.80 13.30
N LYS A 28 -7.22 4.86 12.59
CA LYS A 28 -5.83 4.96 12.14
C LYS A 28 -5.76 4.77 10.64
N ALA A 29 -4.78 5.41 10.02
CA ALA A 29 -4.57 5.25 8.58
C ALA A 29 -3.11 5.49 8.26
N GLU A 30 -2.60 4.72 7.30
CA GLU A 30 -1.23 4.91 6.81
C GLU A 30 -1.15 6.01 5.79
N GLY A 31 -2.26 6.38 5.16
CA GLY A 31 -2.32 7.49 4.22
C GLY A 31 -3.08 8.66 4.79
N LYS A 32 -3.22 9.71 3.99
CA LYS A 32 -3.95 10.92 4.38
C LYS A 32 -4.40 11.69 3.15
N ALA A 33 -5.18 12.75 3.39
CA ALA A 33 -5.87 13.49 2.32
C ALA A 33 -4.94 14.07 1.26
N ASP A 34 -3.74 14.49 1.64
CA ASP A 34 -2.81 15.10 0.68
C ASP A 34 -2.09 14.08 -0.19
N MET A 35 -2.37 12.79 -0.03
CA MET A 35 -1.77 11.73 -0.83
C MET A 35 -2.67 11.28 -1.97
N ARG A 36 -3.40 12.22 -2.56
CA ARG A 36 -4.40 11.91 -3.59
C ARG A 36 -3.81 11.30 -4.85
N GLU A 37 -2.62 11.73 -5.24
CA GLU A 37 -2.00 11.18 -6.44
C GLU A 37 -1.58 9.73 -6.24
N LEU A 38 -1.09 9.41 -5.06
CA LEU A 38 -0.61 8.06 -4.76
C LEU A 38 -1.76 7.10 -4.43
N LEU A 39 -2.74 7.56 -3.66
CA LEU A 39 -3.83 6.70 -3.18
C LEU A 39 -5.10 6.81 -4.03
N GLY A 40 -5.14 7.75 -4.94
CA GLY A 40 -6.38 8.10 -5.62
C GLY A 40 -7.27 8.93 -4.71
N GLY A 41 -8.24 9.62 -5.30
CA GLY A 41 -9.12 10.49 -4.52
C GLY A 41 -9.90 9.73 -3.46
N LYS A 42 -10.48 8.59 -3.83
CA LYS A 42 -11.26 7.79 -2.88
C LYS A 42 -10.40 7.24 -1.76
N GLY A 43 -9.22 6.70 -2.09
CA GLY A 43 -8.33 6.14 -1.08
C GLY A 43 -7.87 7.19 -0.08
N ALA A 44 -7.49 8.37 -0.58
CA ALA A 44 -7.04 9.45 0.28
C ALA A 44 -8.17 9.93 1.20
N ASN A 45 -9.39 10.04 0.66
CA ASN A 45 -10.54 10.46 1.45
C ASN A 45 -10.91 9.43 2.53
N LEU A 46 -10.86 8.14 2.20
CA LEU A 46 -11.14 7.10 3.19
C LEU A 46 -10.12 7.14 4.34
N ALA A 47 -8.85 7.35 4.00
CA ALA A 47 -7.81 7.47 5.02
C ALA A 47 -8.07 8.66 5.92
N GLU A 48 -8.40 9.81 5.32
CA GLU A 48 -8.65 11.02 6.09
C GLU A 48 -9.88 10.87 7.00
N MET A 49 -10.96 10.30 6.45
CA MET A 49 -12.17 10.10 7.24
C MET A 49 -11.87 9.25 8.47
N ASN A 50 -11.04 8.22 8.30
CA ASN A 50 -10.64 7.38 9.42
C ASN A 50 -9.86 8.16 10.46
N LEU A 51 -8.94 9.01 10.01
CA LEU A 51 -8.10 9.79 10.92
C LEU A 51 -8.88 10.81 11.73
N ILE A 52 -9.94 11.37 11.16
CA ILE A 52 -10.76 12.38 11.88
C ILE A 52 -11.88 11.75 12.68
N GLY A 53 -11.95 10.41 12.72
CA GLY A 53 -12.89 9.74 13.61
C GLY A 53 -14.21 9.35 12.99
N VAL A 54 -14.38 9.52 11.67
CA VAL A 54 -15.59 9.05 10.99
C VAL A 54 -15.57 7.53 10.97
N PRO A 55 -16.66 6.84 11.34
CA PRO A 55 -16.67 5.37 11.36
C PRO A 55 -16.63 4.80 9.95
N VAL A 56 -15.46 4.35 9.54
CA VAL A 56 -15.21 3.76 8.23
C VAL A 56 -14.76 2.32 8.45
N PRO A 57 -15.33 1.34 7.74
CA PRO A 57 -14.87 -0.04 7.88
C PRO A 57 -13.38 -0.16 7.57
N PRO A 58 -12.65 -1.03 8.26
CA PRO A 58 -11.23 -1.21 7.95
C PRO A 58 -11.02 -1.69 6.53
N GLY A 59 -9.95 -1.25 5.92
CA GLY A 59 -9.64 -1.61 4.55
C GLY A 59 -8.22 -1.23 4.20
N PHE A 60 -7.92 -1.28 2.91
CA PHE A 60 -6.61 -0.86 2.41
C PHE A 60 -6.73 -0.33 1.00
N THR A 61 -5.74 0.46 0.61
CA THR A 61 -5.65 1.04 -0.72
C THR A 61 -4.36 0.57 -1.37
N ILE A 62 -4.46 0.10 -2.61
CA ILE A 62 -3.30 -0.21 -3.44
C ILE A 62 -2.94 1.06 -4.20
N THR A 63 -1.68 1.43 -4.19
CA THR A 63 -1.26 2.72 -4.76
C THR A 63 -1.43 2.76 -6.27
N THR A 64 -1.58 3.98 -6.78
CA THR A 64 -1.70 4.19 -8.24
C THR A 64 -0.43 3.82 -8.98
N GLU A 65 0.70 3.81 -8.30
CA GLU A 65 1.98 3.40 -8.92
C GLU A 65 1.97 1.95 -9.37
N VAL A 66 1.12 1.13 -8.77
CA VAL A 66 1.00 -0.27 -9.15
C VAL A 66 0.51 -0.41 -10.59
N CYS A 67 -0.30 0.53 -11.07
CA CYS A 67 -0.74 0.51 -12.47
C CYS A 67 0.45 0.62 -13.42
N THR A 68 1.38 1.52 -13.12
CA THR A 68 2.59 1.68 -13.93
C THR A 68 3.44 0.42 -13.86
N GLU A 69 3.59 -0.14 -12.66
CA GLU A 69 4.35 -1.38 -12.48
C GLU A 69 3.73 -2.53 -13.26
N TYR A 70 2.41 -2.58 -13.34
CA TYR A 70 1.72 -3.59 -14.10
C TYR A 70 2.13 -3.55 -15.58
N TYR A 71 2.17 -2.35 -16.15
CA TYR A 71 2.57 -2.20 -17.55
C TYR A 71 4.05 -2.50 -17.76
N ASP A 72 4.89 -2.14 -16.80
CA ASP A 72 6.34 -2.32 -16.92
C ASP A 72 6.79 -3.75 -16.67
N LEU A 73 6.20 -4.42 -15.68
CA LEU A 73 6.66 -5.70 -15.19
C LEU A 73 5.78 -6.87 -15.59
N GLY A 74 4.53 -6.61 -15.97
CA GLY A 74 3.58 -7.64 -16.29
C GLY A 74 2.80 -8.12 -15.09
N LYS A 75 1.70 -8.80 -15.38
CA LYS A 75 0.73 -9.23 -14.37
C LYS A 75 1.33 -10.11 -13.29
N ASP A 76 2.06 -11.13 -13.71
CA ASP A 76 2.55 -12.15 -12.76
C ASP A 76 3.52 -11.54 -11.76
N LYS A 77 4.40 -10.67 -12.23
CA LYS A 77 5.39 -10.03 -11.37
C LYS A 77 4.74 -9.10 -10.37
N VAL A 78 3.75 -8.33 -10.80
CA VAL A 78 3.05 -7.40 -9.93
C VAL A 78 2.25 -8.15 -8.86
N VAL A 79 1.57 -9.22 -9.26
CA VAL A 79 0.83 -10.04 -8.30
C VAL A 79 1.78 -10.60 -7.24
N GLU A 80 2.95 -11.07 -7.66
CA GLU A 80 3.94 -11.58 -6.72
C GLU A 80 4.42 -10.51 -5.75
N LEU A 81 4.67 -9.29 -6.26
CA LEU A 81 5.11 -8.18 -5.41
C LEU A 81 4.06 -7.77 -4.40
N LEU A 82 2.79 -7.86 -4.77
CA LEU A 82 1.69 -7.45 -3.90
C LEU A 82 1.25 -8.51 -2.91
N ARG A 83 1.52 -9.77 -3.20
CA ARG A 83 0.93 -10.88 -2.44
C ARG A 83 1.12 -10.74 -0.94
N GLU A 84 2.34 -10.56 -0.49
CA GLU A 84 2.63 -10.51 0.93
C GLU A 84 1.95 -9.30 1.60
N ASP A 85 2.03 -8.14 0.95
CA ASP A 85 1.45 -6.92 1.50
C ASP A 85 -0.08 -7.03 1.58
N VAL A 86 -0.70 -7.59 0.56
CA VAL A 86 -2.15 -7.76 0.55
C VAL A 86 -2.57 -8.78 1.61
N GLU A 87 -1.83 -9.87 1.76
CA GLU A 87 -2.14 -10.86 2.79
C GLU A 87 -2.04 -10.25 4.19
N LYS A 88 -1.04 -9.42 4.42
CA LYS A 88 -0.90 -8.73 5.70
C LYS A 88 -2.04 -7.74 5.92
N ALA A 89 -2.45 -7.04 4.88
CA ALA A 89 -3.55 -6.08 4.98
C ALA A 89 -4.86 -6.80 5.30
N ILE A 90 -5.12 -7.92 4.67
CA ILE A 90 -6.32 -8.72 4.93
C ILE A 90 -6.30 -9.23 6.38
N ALA A 91 -5.15 -9.71 6.84
CA ALA A 91 -5.02 -10.17 8.22
C ALA A 91 -5.29 -9.03 9.20
N ASN A 92 -4.83 -7.83 8.89
CA ASN A 92 -5.08 -6.66 9.72
C ASN A 92 -6.58 -6.36 9.80
N ILE A 93 -7.27 -6.42 8.67
CA ILE A 93 -8.72 -6.20 8.65
C ILE A 93 -9.43 -7.24 9.52
N GLU A 94 -9.04 -8.49 9.38
CA GLU A 94 -9.65 -9.56 10.17
C GLU A 94 -9.44 -9.34 11.66
N ASN A 95 -8.23 -8.94 12.04
CA ASN A 95 -7.95 -8.64 13.44
C ASN A 95 -8.78 -7.48 13.96
N LEU A 96 -8.91 -6.42 13.18
CA LEU A 96 -9.69 -5.26 13.60
C LEU A 96 -11.17 -5.60 13.74
N MET A 97 -11.69 -6.44 12.85
CA MET A 97 -13.09 -6.82 12.89
C MET A 97 -13.41 -7.84 13.98
N ASN A 98 -12.42 -8.62 14.37
CA ASN A 98 -12.60 -9.63 15.42
C ASN A 98 -12.28 -9.10 16.82
N SER A 99 -11.80 -7.89 16.93
CA SER A 99 -11.36 -7.31 18.21
C SER A 99 -12.49 -6.72 19.03
N LYS A 100 -13.69 -7.05 18.74
CA LYS A 100 -14.83 -6.47 19.46
C LYS A 100 -15.11 -7.17 20.77
#